data_66bc12c367629468f04d0a391df50ca2
#
_entry.id   66bc12c367629468f04d0a391df50ca2
#
_cell.length_a   1.000
_cell.length_b   1.000
_cell.length_c   1.000
_cell.angle_alpha   90.00
_cell.angle_beta   90.00
_cell.angle_gamma   90.00
#
_symmetry.space_group_name_H-M   'P 1'
#
loop_
_entity.id
_entity.type
_entity.pdbx_description
1 polymer ?
#
loop_
_entity_poly.entity_id
_entity_poly.type
_entity_poly.pdbx_seq_one_letter_code
_entity_poly.pdbx_strand_id
1 'polypeptide(L)'
;MEPPLPGTTNTLEASDNHYVLGETLRPLLTNAMGSSIEVFDTSGPAGSGPPPHRHPWEEIYVVLDGELEVTVDGETHVLRKGGIAHVPAGSVHAYRNLTEAHFLTIVGPGNAAQFFARVADEVEMNPPDIPGVIRVAGEYGVTFAG
;
A
#
# COMPACT_ATOMS: atom_id res chain seq x y z
N MET A 1 -17.08 3.95 24.32
CA MET A 1 -16.85 2.72 23.56
C MET A 1 -15.62 2.02 24.13
N GLU A 2 -15.77 0.78 24.47
CA GLU A 2 -14.64 0.01 24.97
C GLU A 2 -13.64 -0.26 23.85
N PRO A 3 -12.33 -0.20 24.12
CA PRO A 3 -11.36 -0.62 23.14
C PRO A 3 -11.55 -2.11 22.84
N PRO A 4 -11.18 -2.57 21.64
CA PRO A 4 -11.24 -3.98 21.32
C PRO A 4 -10.37 -4.78 22.30
N LEU A 5 -10.83 -5.95 22.68
CA LEU A 5 -10.04 -6.86 23.49
C LEU A 5 -8.83 -7.35 22.68
N PRO A 6 -7.71 -7.68 23.37
CA PRO A 6 -6.58 -8.30 22.69
C PRO A 6 -7.03 -9.52 21.88
N GLY A 7 -6.62 -9.59 20.63
CA GLY A 7 -7.01 -10.64 19.71
C GLY A 7 -8.38 -10.46 19.07
N THR A 8 -9.13 -9.45 19.50
CA THR A 8 -10.35 -9.06 18.80
C THR A 8 -9.94 -8.13 17.69
N THR A 9 -10.09 -8.59 16.48
CA THR A 9 -9.83 -7.74 15.35
C THR A 9 -10.78 -6.55 15.37
N ASN A 10 -10.30 -5.40 14.98
CA ASN A 10 -11.13 -4.32 14.52
C ASN A 10 -11.75 -4.80 13.22
N THR A 11 -12.70 -5.74 13.32
CA THR A 11 -13.24 -6.41 12.16
C THR A 11 -13.90 -5.40 11.28
N LEU A 12 -13.32 -5.21 10.14
CA LEU A 12 -13.77 -4.21 9.22
C LEU A 12 -14.68 -4.90 8.24
N GLU A 13 -15.94 -4.89 8.57
CA GLU A 13 -16.93 -5.53 7.73
C GLU A 13 -17.10 -4.80 6.40
N ALA A 14 -16.80 -3.54 6.35
CA ALA A 14 -17.04 -2.77 5.14
C ALA A 14 -16.18 -1.52 5.11
N SER A 15 -14.88 -1.68 5.03
CA SER A 15 -14.03 -0.54 4.70
C SER A 15 -14.27 -0.16 3.26
N ASP A 16 -14.33 1.12 2.99
CA ASP A 16 -14.38 1.59 1.62
C ASP A 16 -13.08 1.24 0.90
N ASN A 17 -13.20 0.78 -0.31
CA ASN A 17 -12.04 0.58 -1.16
C ASN A 17 -11.51 1.93 -1.63
N HIS A 18 -10.20 2.06 -1.66
CA HIS A 18 -9.52 3.19 -2.27
C HIS A 18 -8.88 2.76 -3.58
N TYR A 19 -9.10 3.52 -4.64
CA TYR A 19 -8.50 3.26 -5.94
C TYR A 19 -7.35 4.22 -6.15
N VAL A 20 -6.13 3.68 -6.20
CA VAL A 20 -4.91 4.48 -6.32
C VAL A 20 -4.00 3.87 -7.37
N LEU A 21 -3.77 4.61 -8.45
CA LEU A 21 -2.85 4.22 -9.54
C LEU A 21 -3.09 2.79 -10.06
N GLY A 22 -4.35 2.44 -10.28
CA GLY A 22 -4.73 1.14 -10.81
C GLY A 22 -4.91 0.05 -9.77
N GLU A 23 -4.56 0.33 -8.51
CA GLU A 23 -4.70 -0.62 -7.42
C GLU A 23 -5.96 -0.36 -6.61
N THR A 24 -6.54 -1.43 -6.09
CA THR A 24 -7.60 -1.35 -5.10
C THR A 24 -7.01 -1.63 -3.73
N LEU A 25 -7.14 -0.67 -2.83
CA LEU A 25 -6.64 -0.75 -1.47
C LEU A 25 -7.80 -0.70 -0.50
N ARG A 26 -7.92 -1.73 0.34
CA ARG A 26 -8.93 -1.75 1.40
C ARG A 26 -8.24 -1.76 2.77
N PRO A 27 -8.39 -0.70 3.56
CA PRO A 27 -7.80 -0.66 4.90
C PRO A 27 -8.42 -1.74 5.79
N LEU A 28 -7.58 -2.53 6.45
CA LEU A 28 -7.99 -3.56 7.40
C LEU A 28 -7.65 -3.15 8.83
N LEU A 29 -6.50 -2.51 9.02
CA LEU A 29 -6.04 -2.01 10.30
C LEU A 29 -5.36 -0.68 10.05
N THR A 30 -5.69 0.34 10.81
CA THR A 30 -5.12 1.66 10.65
C THR A 30 -4.72 2.29 11.98
N ASN A 31 -3.92 3.35 11.92
CA ASN A 31 -3.53 4.08 13.14
C ASN A 31 -4.71 4.75 13.83
N ALA A 32 -5.80 5.01 13.12
CA ALA A 32 -7.04 5.51 13.73
C ALA A 32 -7.64 4.52 14.73
N MET A 33 -7.28 3.24 14.62
CA MET A 33 -7.70 2.19 15.56
C MET A 33 -6.71 2.00 16.72
N GLY A 34 -5.70 2.87 16.81
CA GLY A 34 -4.69 2.82 17.87
C GLY A 34 -3.49 1.94 17.57
N SER A 35 -3.34 1.47 16.34
CA SER A 35 -2.21 0.62 15.94
C SER A 35 -1.05 1.45 15.39
N SER A 36 0.18 1.02 15.69
CA SER A 36 1.37 1.55 15.02
C SER A 36 1.61 0.89 13.67
N ILE A 37 0.90 -0.20 13.38
CA ILE A 37 0.99 -0.95 12.14
C ILE A 37 -0.32 -0.77 11.38
N GLU A 38 -0.23 -0.56 10.08
CA GLU A 38 -1.40 -0.49 9.21
C GLU A 38 -1.37 -1.64 8.21
N VAL A 39 -2.52 -2.20 7.90
CA VAL A 39 -2.65 -3.34 7.00
C VAL A 39 -3.72 -3.04 5.96
N PHE A 40 -3.39 -3.31 4.70
CA PHE A 40 -4.29 -3.12 3.57
C PHE A 40 -4.43 -4.41 2.78
N ASP A 41 -5.66 -4.73 2.43
CA ASP A 41 -5.94 -5.73 1.41
C ASP A 41 -5.76 -5.03 0.05
N THR A 42 -4.81 -5.50 -0.73
CA THR A 42 -4.40 -4.84 -1.97
C THR A 42 -4.60 -5.79 -3.14
N SER A 43 -5.16 -5.28 -4.22
CA SER A 43 -5.32 -6.04 -5.45
C SER A 43 -5.17 -5.13 -6.66
N GLY A 44 -4.75 -5.71 -7.77
CA GLY A 44 -4.63 -4.98 -9.01
C GLY A 44 -4.54 -5.89 -10.22
N PRO A 45 -4.87 -5.35 -11.40
CA PRO A 45 -4.74 -6.09 -12.64
C PRO A 45 -3.30 -6.24 -13.07
N ALA A 46 -3.05 -7.18 -13.99
CA ALA A 46 -1.73 -7.34 -14.60
C ALA A 46 -1.22 -6.01 -15.16
N GLY A 47 0.03 -5.68 -14.88
CA GLY A 47 0.71 -4.48 -15.34
C GLY A 47 0.57 -3.27 -14.43
N SER A 48 -0.29 -3.32 -13.41
CA SER A 48 -0.44 -2.20 -12.47
C SER A 48 0.59 -2.24 -11.35
N GLY A 49 0.83 -1.10 -10.75
CA GLY A 49 1.75 -0.91 -9.64
C GLY A 49 2.32 0.50 -9.65
N PRO A 50 2.78 1.00 -8.51
CA PRO A 50 3.35 2.33 -8.42
C PRO A 50 4.73 2.39 -9.05
N PRO A 51 5.14 3.56 -9.56
CA PRO A 51 6.52 3.76 -9.99
C PRO A 51 7.47 3.75 -8.78
N PRO A 52 8.79 3.70 -9.02
CA PRO A 52 9.76 3.73 -7.92
C PRO A 52 9.54 4.92 -7.00
N HIS A 53 9.51 4.64 -5.70
CA HIS A 53 9.26 5.63 -4.66
C HIS A 53 9.88 5.21 -3.34
N ARG A 54 9.90 6.11 -2.38
CA ARG A 54 10.31 5.84 -1.01
C ARG A 54 9.44 6.61 -0.02
N HIS A 55 9.39 6.11 1.20
CA HIS A 55 8.64 6.73 2.28
C HIS A 55 9.28 6.41 3.64
N PRO A 56 8.93 7.16 4.68
CA PRO A 56 9.58 7.00 5.98
C PRO A 56 9.13 5.77 6.77
N TRP A 57 8.09 5.08 6.34
CA TRP A 57 7.64 3.86 7.01
C TRP A 57 8.18 2.61 6.33
N GLU A 58 8.26 1.55 7.13
CA GLU A 58 8.62 0.21 6.68
C GLU A 58 7.43 -0.45 5.99
N GLU A 59 7.67 -1.34 5.05
CA GLU A 59 6.61 -2.00 4.30
C GLU A 59 6.89 -3.47 4.08
N ILE A 60 5.84 -4.28 4.13
CA ILE A 60 5.91 -5.73 3.88
C ILE A 60 4.78 -6.08 2.93
N TYR A 61 5.09 -6.91 1.93
CA TYR A 61 4.08 -7.50 1.04
C TYR A 61 3.98 -8.99 1.31
N VAL A 62 2.76 -9.50 1.42
CA VAL A 62 2.49 -10.94 1.55
C VAL A 62 1.54 -11.34 0.45
N VAL A 63 2.02 -12.13 -0.50
CA VAL A 63 1.21 -12.51 -1.66
C VAL A 63 0.23 -13.63 -1.30
N LEU A 64 -1.05 -13.38 -1.55
CA LEU A 64 -2.14 -14.31 -1.30
C LEU A 64 -2.54 -15.04 -2.58
N ASP A 65 -2.44 -14.39 -3.73
CA ASP A 65 -2.76 -14.96 -5.03
C ASP A 65 -2.09 -14.18 -6.15
N GLY A 66 -1.76 -14.85 -7.24
CA GLY A 66 -1.10 -14.22 -8.39
C GLY A 66 0.41 -14.08 -8.22
N GLU A 67 1.01 -13.27 -9.10
CA GLU A 67 2.45 -13.04 -9.11
C GLU A 67 2.75 -11.54 -9.02
N LEU A 68 3.62 -11.18 -8.10
CA LEU A 68 4.01 -9.81 -7.82
C LEU A 68 5.51 -9.66 -8.04
N GLU A 69 5.91 -8.74 -8.92
CA GLU A 69 7.31 -8.39 -9.10
C GLU A 69 7.62 -7.22 -8.16
N VAL A 70 8.59 -7.39 -7.28
CA VAL A 70 8.98 -6.36 -6.31
C VAL A 70 10.43 -5.99 -6.54
N THR A 71 10.70 -4.70 -6.65
CA THR A 71 12.06 -4.16 -6.77
C THR A 71 12.37 -3.33 -5.54
N VAL A 72 13.44 -3.66 -4.83
CA VAL A 72 13.91 -2.95 -3.65
C VAL A 72 15.37 -2.62 -3.83
N ASP A 73 15.71 -1.33 -3.81
CA ASP A 73 17.08 -0.84 -3.99
C ASP A 73 17.78 -1.45 -5.22
N GLY A 74 17.04 -1.59 -6.33
CA GLY A 74 17.55 -2.10 -7.58
C GLY A 74 17.52 -3.61 -7.74
N GLU A 75 17.20 -4.36 -6.71
CA GLU A 75 17.05 -5.82 -6.80
C GLU A 75 15.58 -6.20 -7.04
N THR A 76 15.36 -7.02 -8.05
CA THR A 76 14.02 -7.44 -8.46
C THR A 76 13.79 -8.90 -8.14
N HIS A 77 12.67 -9.18 -7.51
CA HIS A 77 12.23 -10.53 -7.17
C HIS A 77 10.78 -10.74 -7.59
N VAL A 78 10.46 -11.97 -7.98
CA VAL A 78 9.07 -12.36 -8.28
C VAL A 78 8.54 -13.15 -7.10
N LEU A 79 7.45 -12.68 -6.52
CA LEU A 79 6.77 -13.34 -5.43
C LEU A 79 5.52 -14.04 -5.95
N ARG A 80 5.29 -15.25 -5.47
CA ARG A 80 4.10 -16.05 -5.72
C ARG A 80 3.35 -16.26 -4.41
N LYS A 81 2.23 -16.94 -4.48
CA LYS A 81 1.40 -17.25 -3.30
C LYS A 81 2.27 -17.74 -2.14
N GLY A 82 2.14 -17.09 -1.00
CA GLY A 82 2.93 -17.36 0.20
C GLY A 82 4.27 -16.63 0.27
N GLY A 83 4.66 -15.94 -0.81
CA GLY A 83 5.89 -15.14 -0.83
C GLY A 83 5.74 -13.86 -0.03
N ILE A 84 6.85 -13.42 0.54
CA ILE A 84 6.93 -12.20 1.34
C ILE A 84 8.10 -11.35 0.87
N ALA A 85 7.92 -10.03 0.87
CA ALA A 85 9.00 -9.09 0.65
C ALA A 85 9.01 -8.06 1.77
N HIS A 86 10.19 -7.67 2.19
CA HIS A 86 10.40 -6.64 3.21
C HIS A 86 11.08 -5.44 2.55
N VAL A 87 10.48 -4.28 2.74
CA VAL A 87 11.02 -3.00 2.27
C VAL A 87 11.39 -2.16 3.49
N PRO A 88 12.70 -1.97 3.75
CA PRO A 88 13.14 -1.11 4.84
C PRO A 88 12.65 0.33 4.64
N ALA A 89 12.46 1.04 5.74
CA ALA A 89 12.12 2.46 5.70
C ALA A 89 13.13 3.24 4.88
N GLY A 90 12.66 4.10 3.99
CA GLY A 90 13.50 4.94 3.14
C GLY A 90 14.09 4.26 1.90
N SER A 91 13.91 2.96 1.73
CA SER A 91 14.40 2.25 0.55
C SER A 91 13.56 2.60 -0.68
N VAL A 92 14.22 2.83 -1.81
CA VAL A 92 13.54 3.02 -3.09
C VAL A 92 12.97 1.68 -3.54
N HIS A 93 11.70 1.64 -3.80
CA HIS A 93 11.03 0.40 -4.19
C HIS A 93 9.87 0.66 -5.15
N ALA A 94 9.52 -0.41 -5.85
CA ALA A 94 8.38 -0.44 -6.75
C ALA A 94 7.83 -1.87 -6.77
N TYR A 95 6.59 -2.01 -7.18
CA TYR A 95 6.07 -3.34 -7.52
C TYR A 95 5.22 -3.26 -8.78
N ARG A 96 5.05 -4.41 -9.40
CA ARG A 96 4.18 -4.56 -10.55
C ARG A 96 3.48 -5.90 -10.48
N ASN A 97 2.18 -5.89 -10.68
CA ASN A 97 1.41 -7.12 -10.80
C ASN A 97 1.75 -7.76 -12.15
N LEU A 98 2.35 -8.95 -12.13
CA LEU A 98 2.66 -9.69 -13.36
C LEU A 98 1.42 -10.38 -13.90
N THR A 99 0.55 -10.80 -12.99
CA THR A 99 -0.79 -11.29 -13.26
C THR A 99 -1.74 -10.41 -12.46
N GLU A 100 -3.05 -10.60 -12.58
CA GLU A 100 -3.95 -10.12 -11.55
C GLU A 100 -3.46 -10.71 -10.23
N ALA A 101 -3.26 -9.88 -9.22
CA ALA A 101 -2.67 -10.30 -7.96
C ALA A 101 -3.42 -9.73 -6.77
N HIS A 102 -3.37 -10.48 -5.66
CA HIS A 102 -3.99 -10.13 -4.40
C HIS A 102 -2.96 -10.35 -3.30
N PHE A 103 -2.73 -9.34 -2.49
CA PHE A 103 -1.69 -9.38 -1.47
C PHE A 103 -2.04 -8.45 -0.30
N LEU A 104 -1.41 -8.72 0.84
CA LEU A 104 -1.48 -7.82 1.98
C LEU A 104 -0.31 -6.84 1.90
N THR A 105 -0.60 -5.58 2.16
CA THR A 105 0.41 -4.54 2.33
C THR A 105 0.40 -4.16 3.80
N ILE A 106 1.53 -4.32 4.46
CA ILE A 106 1.69 -4.05 5.89
C ILE A 106 2.73 -2.95 6.03
N VAL A 107 2.39 -1.88 6.71
CA VAL A 107 3.26 -0.72 6.85
C VAL A 107 3.27 -0.22 8.28
N GLY A 108 4.32 0.47 8.66
CA GLY A 108 4.36 1.13 9.95
C GLY A 108 5.76 1.51 10.42
N PRO A 109 5.83 2.40 11.39
CA PRO A 109 4.78 3.33 11.79
C PRO A 109 4.65 4.50 10.83
N GLY A 110 3.44 5.03 10.65
CA GLY A 110 3.22 6.16 9.76
C GLY A 110 1.73 6.41 9.49
N ASN A 111 1.46 7.25 8.50
CA ASN A 111 0.11 7.66 8.14
C ASN A 111 -0.26 7.22 6.72
N ALA A 112 0.08 6.00 6.34
CA ALA A 112 -0.17 5.49 5.00
C ALA A 112 -1.67 5.43 4.67
N ALA A 113 -2.49 5.01 5.63
CA ALA A 113 -3.94 4.95 5.42
C ALA A 113 -4.52 6.32 5.10
N GLN A 114 -4.09 7.35 5.81
CA GLN A 114 -4.53 8.72 5.56
C GLN A 114 -4.05 9.21 4.19
N PHE A 115 -2.82 8.88 3.81
CA PHE A 115 -2.27 9.21 2.51
C PHE A 115 -3.11 8.59 1.38
N PHE A 116 -3.38 7.29 1.45
CA PHE A 116 -4.17 6.61 0.42
C PHE A 116 -5.59 7.16 0.34
N ALA A 117 -6.22 7.42 1.49
CA ALA A 117 -7.57 7.98 1.52
C ALA A 117 -7.62 9.36 0.86
N ARG A 118 -6.64 10.19 1.12
CA ARG A 118 -6.57 11.53 0.52
C ARG A 118 -6.33 11.47 -0.99
N VAL A 119 -5.44 10.60 -1.44
CA VAL A 119 -5.21 10.45 -2.88
C VAL A 119 -6.49 9.97 -3.58
N ALA A 120 -7.15 8.98 -3.01
CA ALA A 120 -8.39 8.46 -3.58
C ALA A 120 -9.52 9.48 -3.62
N ASP A 121 -9.58 10.36 -2.62
CA ASP A 121 -10.65 11.36 -2.47
C ASP A 121 -10.36 12.65 -3.22
N GLU A 122 -9.11 13.11 -3.22
CA GLU A 122 -8.74 14.43 -3.69
C GLU A 122 -8.11 14.46 -5.08
N VAL A 123 -7.63 13.33 -5.60
CA VAL A 123 -6.87 13.28 -6.84
C VAL A 123 -7.62 12.49 -7.90
N GLU A 124 -7.76 13.06 -9.09
CA GLU A 124 -8.38 12.37 -10.21
C GLU A 124 -7.52 11.18 -10.65
N MET A 125 -8.17 10.01 -10.85
CA MET A 125 -7.48 8.76 -11.19
C MET A 125 -7.81 8.22 -12.58
N ASN A 126 -8.69 8.86 -13.34
CA ASN A 126 -9.10 8.34 -14.64
C ASN A 126 -9.14 9.47 -15.69
N PRO A 127 -8.02 9.82 -16.34
CA PRO A 127 -6.66 9.33 -16.10
C PRO A 127 -6.06 9.91 -14.80
N PRO A 128 -5.00 9.28 -14.25
CA PRO A 128 -4.40 9.77 -13.02
C PRO A 128 -3.78 11.16 -13.18
N ASP A 129 -4.11 12.05 -12.26
CA ASP A 129 -3.45 13.36 -12.13
C ASP A 129 -2.14 13.16 -11.37
N ILE A 130 -1.08 12.86 -12.07
CA ILE A 130 0.23 12.56 -11.46
C ILE A 130 0.77 13.75 -10.64
N PRO A 131 0.74 15.02 -11.11
CA PRO A 131 1.13 16.14 -10.25
C PRO A 131 0.35 16.21 -8.95
N GLY A 132 -0.95 15.88 -8.97
CA GLY A 132 -1.78 15.84 -7.77
C GLY A 132 -1.35 14.75 -6.80
N VAL A 133 -1.02 13.56 -7.32
CA VAL A 133 -0.49 12.46 -6.50
C VAL A 133 0.81 12.89 -5.82
N ILE A 134 1.73 13.48 -6.58
CA ILE A 134 3.04 13.92 -6.07
C ILE A 134 2.86 14.99 -4.98
N ARG A 135 1.93 15.91 -5.16
CA ARG A 135 1.65 16.97 -4.18
C ARG A 135 1.19 16.37 -2.85
N VAL A 136 0.20 15.48 -2.88
CA VAL A 136 -0.30 14.85 -1.66
C VAL A 136 0.78 13.97 -1.04
N ALA A 137 1.50 13.19 -1.86
CA ALA A 137 2.59 12.33 -1.41
C ALA A 137 3.64 13.11 -0.61
N GLY A 138 4.02 14.31 -1.08
CA GLY A 138 4.99 15.15 -0.41
C GLY A 138 4.61 15.53 1.01
N GLU A 139 3.31 15.64 1.31
CA GLU A 139 2.83 15.95 2.67
C GLU A 139 3.02 14.78 3.64
N TYR A 140 3.24 13.57 3.13
CA TYR A 140 3.44 12.36 3.93
C TYR A 140 4.87 11.82 3.84
N GLY A 141 5.76 12.55 3.22
CA GLY A 141 7.15 12.12 3.06
C GLY A 141 7.34 11.05 1.98
N VAL A 142 6.35 10.85 1.13
CA VAL A 142 6.46 9.93 -0.01
C VAL A 142 7.08 10.68 -1.18
N THR A 143 8.19 10.15 -1.69
CA THR A 143 8.96 10.76 -2.77
C THR A 143 9.08 9.77 -3.91
N PHE A 144 8.77 10.22 -5.11
CA PHE A 144 8.93 9.40 -6.30
C PHE A 144 10.35 9.57 -6.86
N ALA A 145 10.97 8.45 -7.18
CA ALA A 145 12.32 8.40 -7.72
C ALA A 145 12.28 8.35 -9.24
N GLY A 146 13.10 9.15 -9.85
CA GLY A 146 13.23 9.20 -11.28
C GLY A 146 12.24 10.02 -12.00
#